data_db4323a34486ae6bd87b00b88ebc07bb
#
_entry.id   db4323a34486ae6bd87b00b88ebc07bb
#
_cell.length_a   1.000
_cell.length_b   1.000
_cell.length_c   1.000
_cell.angle_alpha   90.00
_cell.angle_beta   90.00
_cell.angle_gamma   90.00
#
_symmetry.space_group_name_H-M   'P 1'
#
loop_
_entity.id
_entity.type
_entity.pdbx_description
1 polymer ?
#
loop_
_entity_poly.entity_id
_entity_poly.type
_entity_poly.pdbx_seq_one_letter_code
_entity_poly.pdbx_strand_id
1 'polypeptide(L)'
;MYKLGVDLGGTKIEAVLLDENFNVIKRKRILTPQNNYQKILDSISSLVKELSENTFDYSLGICTPGAISKQTGLIKNSNTQCLIGKSLKEDLENKLDKKISMENDANCFALAEATLGIAVDFDLVFGVILGTGVGGGIVINKKLYPGRTNIAGEWGHHTLHRNGNLCYCGKTGCVETYISGPSLENNWTKLTGKSQHLPEILTDIDNKYWVKWKTEFLENFGYGLANVIDILDPDAIVLGGGLSNIDFLYTEGKESIYNQVFSDLVDTPILKNKLGDSAGVFGACML
;
A
#
# COMPACT_ATOMS: atom_id res chain seq x y z
N MET A 1 2.32 27.13 2.51
CA MET A 1 3.55 26.31 2.83
C MET A 1 3.65 25.20 1.80
N TYR A 2 4.81 25.06 1.16
CA TYR A 2 5.07 23.97 0.21
C TYR A 2 5.12 22.60 0.91
N LYS A 3 4.93 21.52 0.15
CA LYS A 3 4.97 20.14 0.65
C LYS A 3 5.92 19.32 -0.22
N LEU A 4 6.97 18.77 0.39
CA LEU A 4 7.92 17.90 -0.28
C LEU A 4 7.70 16.47 0.19
N GLY A 5 7.37 15.58 -0.73
CA GLY A 5 7.22 14.15 -0.49
C GLY A 5 8.33 13.37 -1.16
N VAL A 6 8.77 12.30 -0.51
CA VAL A 6 9.69 11.31 -1.06
C VAL A 6 9.08 9.92 -0.91
N ASP A 7 9.04 9.16 -1.98
CA ASP A 7 8.67 7.73 -1.97
C ASP A 7 9.92 6.89 -2.19
N LEU A 8 10.35 6.18 -1.15
CA LEU A 8 11.45 5.24 -1.20
C LEU A 8 10.93 3.85 -1.58
N GLY A 9 10.89 3.55 -2.86
CA GLY A 9 10.58 2.20 -3.35
C GLY A 9 11.84 1.31 -3.45
N GLY A 10 11.64 0.01 -3.59
CA GLY A 10 12.74 -0.96 -3.72
C GLY A 10 13.56 -0.81 -5.00
N THR A 11 13.00 -0.25 -6.08
CA THR A 11 13.65 -0.08 -7.39
C THR A 11 13.84 1.38 -7.79
N LYS A 12 12.99 2.28 -7.31
CA LYS A 12 13.01 3.71 -7.62
C LYS A 12 12.75 4.54 -6.38
N ILE A 13 13.38 5.72 -6.31
CA ILE A 13 13.07 6.78 -5.36
C ILE A 13 12.44 7.91 -6.16
N GLU A 14 11.26 8.37 -5.74
CA GLU A 14 10.56 9.48 -6.35
C GLU A 14 10.40 10.62 -5.34
N ALA A 15 10.61 11.85 -5.78
CA ALA A 15 10.38 13.03 -4.98
C ALA A 15 9.52 14.04 -5.74
N VAL A 16 8.60 14.68 -5.02
CA VAL A 16 7.68 15.69 -5.56
C VAL A 16 7.63 16.90 -4.61
N LEU A 17 7.71 18.09 -5.17
CA LEU A 17 7.43 19.35 -4.48
C LEU A 17 6.07 19.87 -4.96
N LEU A 18 5.15 20.09 -4.02
CA LEU A 18 3.83 20.67 -4.26
C LEU A 18 3.76 22.09 -3.70
N ASP A 19 2.98 22.94 -4.36
CA ASP A 19 2.56 24.23 -3.81
C ASP A 19 1.43 24.06 -2.77
N GLU A 20 0.95 25.17 -2.22
CA GLU A 20 -0.15 25.19 -1.24
C GLU A 20 -1.51 24.75 -1.80
N ASN A 21 -1.67 24.74 -3.13
CA ASN A 21 -2.85 24.27 -3.85
C ASN A 21 -2.68 22.81 -4.35
N PHE A 22 -1.62 22.14 -3.90
CA PHE A 22 -1.25 20.77 -4.31
C PHE A 22 -0.88 20.62 -5.79
N ASN A 23 -0.53 21.70 -6.48
CA ASN A 23 0.02 21.61 -7.83
C ASN A 23 1.47 21.13 -7.78
N VAL A 24 1.84 20.27 -8.72
CA VAL A 24 3.22 19.77 -8.85
C VAL A 24 4.12 20.89 -9.40
N ILE A 25 5.06 21.35 -8.59
CA ILE A 25 6.06 22.37 -8.98
C ILE A 25 7.31 21.72 -9.55
N LYS A 26 7.82 20.69 -8.86
CA LYS A 26 8.99 19.90 -9.30
C LYS A 26 8.73 18.43 -9.01
N ARG A 27 9.26 17.57 -9.86
CA ARG A 27 9.20 16.13 -9.70
C ARG A 27 10.45 15.48 -10.27
N LYS A 28 11.02 14.53 -9.54
CA LYS A 28 12.16 13.77 -10.00
C LYS A 28 12.12 12.33 -9.51
N ARG A 29 12.57 11.42 -10.37
CA ARG A 29 12.64 10.00 -10.09
C ARG A 29 14.04 9.50 -10.42
N ILE A 30 14.61 8.69 -9.54
CA ILE A 30 15.93 8.05 -9.73
C ILE A 30 15.84 6.57 -9.39
N LEU A 31 16.82 5.77 -9.77
CA LEU A 31 16.95 4.38 -9.34
C LEU A 31 17.35 4.29 -7.88
N THR A 32 16.77 3.35 -7.14
CA THR A 32 17.16 3.07 -5.76
C THR A 32 18.51 2.36 -5.74
N PRO A 33 19.52 2.88 -5.02
CA PRO A 33 20.77 2.17 -4.80
C PRO A 33 20.53 0.84 -4.11
N GLN A 34 20.87 -0.26 -4.77
CA GLN A 34 20.61 -1.60 -4.26
C GLN A 34 21.54 -1.97 -3.11
N ASN A 35 21.00 -2.53 -2.03
CA ASN A 35 21.72 -3.08 -0.89
C ASN A 35 22.75 -2.13 -0.24
N ASN A 36 22.57 -0.82 -0.36
CA ASN A 36 23.48 0.18 0.19
C ASN A 36 22.74 1.30 0.91
N TYR A 37 22.61 1.14 2.22
CA TYR A 37 21.90 2.08 3.08
C TYR A 37 22.43 3.53 2.97
N GLN A 38 23.77 3.71 3.02
CA GLN A 38 24.36 5.05 2.95
C GLN A 38 24.06 5.73 1.62
N LYS A 39 24.16 5.03 0.50
CA LYS A 39 23.80 5.60 -0.81
C LYS A 39 22.33 5.94 -0.91
N ILE A 40 21.43 5.20 -0.25
CA ILE A 40 20.01 5.54 -0.17
C ILE A 40 19.82 6.86 0.57
N LEU A 41 20.46 7.04 1.74
CA LEU A 41 20.44 8.31 2.48
C LEU A 41 20.97 9.48 1.65
N ASP A 42 22.09 9.28 0.95
CA ASP A 42 22.71 10.30 0.09
C ASP A 42 21.77 10.67 -1.07
N SER A 43 21.15 9.68 -1.70
CA SER A 43 20.22 9.87 -2.81
C SER A 43 18.98 10.65 -2.40
N ILE A 44 18.35 10.27 -1.28
CA ILE A 44 17.18 11.00 -0.75
C ILE A 44 17.58 12.44 -0.40
N SER A 45 18.70 12.62 0.31
CA SER A 45 19.15 13.95 0.71
C SER A 45 19.46 14.85 -0.50
N SER A 46 20.05 14.29 -1.55
CA SER A 46 20.33 15.02 -2.79
C SER A 46 19.04 15.43 -3.51
N LEU A 47 18.05 14.53 -3.60
CA LEU A 47 16.74 14.83 -4.19
C LEU A 47 16.00 15.94 -3.40
N VAL A 48 15.98 15.83 -2.08
CA VAL A 48 15.34 16.83 -1.23
C VAL A 48 15.98 18.20 -1.44
N LYS A 49 17.32 18.31 -1.40
CA LYS A 49 18.04 19.57 -1.62
C LYS A 49 17.78 20.15 -3.01
N GLU A 50 17.80 19.32 -4.04
CA GLU A 50 17.55 19.76 -5.42
C GLU A 50 16.12 20.27 -5.62
N LEU A 51 15.10 19.55 -5.10
CA LEU A 51 13.72 19.98 -5.27
C LEU A 51 13.37 21.20 -4.42
N SER A 52 13.96 21.33 -3.22
CA SER A 52 13.76 22.48 -2.33
C SER A 52 14.65 23.67 -2.65
N GLU A 53 15.47 23.62 -3.68
CA GLU A 53 16.29 24.76 -4.11
C GLU A 53 15.42 26.01 -4.32
N ASN A 54 15.76 27.10 -3.62
CA ASN A 54 14.99 28.36 -3.57
C ASN A 54 13.62 28.25 -2.85
N THR A 55 13.36 27.16 -2.09
CA THR A 55 12.13 26.97 -1.31
C THR A 55 12.51 26.70 0.14
N PHE A 56 12.34 27.68 1.01
CA PHE A 56 12.79 27.57 2.41
C PHE A 56 11.69 27.05 3.36
N ASP A 57 10.43 27.32 3.06
CA ASP A 57 9.28 26.94 3.88
C ASP A 57 8.50 25.78 3.26
N TYR A 58 8.87 24.55 3.65
CA TYR A 58 8.20 23.32 3.23
C TYR A 58 8.17 22.27 4.34
N SER A 59 7.08 21.47 4.39
CA SER A 59 7.05 20.22 5.15
C SER A 59 7.74 19.11 4.36
N LEU A 60 8.34 18.12 5.06
CA LEU A 60 8.98 16.97 4.45
C LEU A 60 8.37 15.67 4.97
N GLY A 61 7.77 14.91 4.08
CA GLY A 61 7.26 13.57 4.35
C GLY A 61 7.99 12.51 3.52
N ILE A 62 8.10 11.31 4.08
CA ILE A 62 8.75 10.17 3.41
C ILE A 62 7.87 8.93 3.52
N CYS A 63 7.56 8.35 2.38
CA CYS A 63 6.99 7.01 2.22
C CYS A 63 8.13 6.00 2.16
N THR A 64 8.03 4.89 2.90
CA THR A 64 9.06 3.86 2.95
C THR A 64 8.46 2.46 2.93
N PRO A 65 9.12 1.48 2.29
CA PRO A 65 8.72 0.09 2.41
C PRO A 65 8.98 -0.41 3.85
N GLY A 66 8.00 -1.06 4.44
CA GLY A 66 8.02 -1.50 5.84
C GLY A 66 7.56 -0.42 6.82
N ALA A 67 7.54 -0.74 8.10
CA ALA A 67 7.01 0.09 9.15
C ALA A 67 8.09 0.53 10.16
N ILE A 68 7.88 1.69 10.79
CA ILE A 68 8.72 2.15 11.90
C ILE A 68 8.19 1.55 13.21
N SER A 69 9.07 0.87 13.94
CA SER A 69 8.76 0.39 15.29
C SER A 69 8.59 1.54 16.26
N LYS A 70 7.42 1.67 16.90
CA LYS A 70 7.21 2.66 17.97
C LYS A 70 8.14 2.47 19.18
N GLN A 71 8.58 1.23 19.41
CA GLN A 71 9.42 0.90 20.56
C GLN A 71 10.89 1.30 20.34
N THR A 72 11.40 1.11 19.12
CA THR A 72 12.84 1.24 18.83
C THR A 72 13.16 2.38 17.86
N GLY A 73 12.18 2.92 17.12
CA GLY A 73 12.39 3.88 16.03
C GLY A 73 12.99 3.27 14.76
N LEU A 74 13.26 1.96 14.78
CA LEU A 74 13.93 1.28 13.66
C LEU A 74 12.93 0.77 12.62
N ILE A 75 13.37 0.69 11.36
CA ILE A 75 12.61 0.06 10.28
C ILE A 75 12.47 -1.44 10.54
N LYS A 76 11.26 -1.96 10.37
CA LYS A 76 10.92 -3.39 10.43
C LYS A 76 10.07 -3.81 9.23
N ASN A 77 10.05 -5.10 8.92
CA ASN A 77 9.19 -5.71 7.90
C ASN A 77 9.32 -5.06 6.51
N SER A 78 10.56 -4.70 6.11
CA SER A 78 10.83 -4.11 4.81
C SER A 78 11.26 -5.18 3.80
N ASN A 79 10.78 -5.09 2.56
CA ASN A 79 11.31 -5.85 1.43
C ASN A 79 12.68 -5.33 0.96
N THR A 80 13.05 -4.10 1.32
CA THR A 80 14.39 -3.53 1.12
C THR A 80 15.28 -3.87 2.32
N GLN A 81 15.94 -5.03 2.27
CA GLN A 81 16.62 -5.65 3.40
C GLN A 81 17.63 -4.74 4.13
N CYS A 82 18.37 -3.89 3.40
CA CYS A 82 19.36 -2.99 4.00
C CYS A 82 18.77 -1.89 4.90
N LEU A 83 17.44 -1.71 4.89
CA LEU A 83 16.74 -0.77 5.77
C LEU A 83 16.39 -1.40 7.13
N ILE A 84 16.26 -2.72 7.21
CA ILE A 84 15.82 -3.40 8.43
C ILE A 84 16.81 -3.14 9.56
N GLY A 85 16.29 -2.72 10.72
CA GLY A 85 17.08 -2.38 11.90
C GLY A 85 17.83 -1.05 11.81
N LYS A 86 17.54 -0.19 10.82
CA LYS A 86 18.14 1.14 10.67
C LYS A 86 17.22 2.24 11.21
N SER A 87 17.82 3.32 11.73
CA SER A 87 17.14 4.55 12.20
C SER A 87 16.90 5.51 11.03
N LEU A 88 16.27 5.05 9.95
CA LEU A 88 16.15 5.80 8.68
C LEU A 88 15.64 7.23 8.89
N LYS A 89 14.64 7.42 9.74
CA LYS A 89 14.07 8.73 10.03
C LYS A 89 15.11 9.65 10.68
N GLU A 90 15.73 9.21 11.77
CA GLU A 90 16.72 9.97 12.53
C GLU A 90 17.96 10.30 11.68
N ASP A 91 18.47 9.31 10.92
CA ASP A 91 19.63 9.50 10.05
C ASP A 91 19.36 10.56 8.96
N LEU A 92 18.13 10.57 8.38
CA LEU A 92 17.72 11.58 7.40
C LEU A 92 17.47 12.94 8.05
N GLU A 93 16.83 13.00 9.25
CA GLU A 93 16.65 14.25 10.00
C GLU A 93 18.00 14.91 10.31
N ASN A 94 18.97 14.12 10.78
CA ASN A 94 20.34 14.61 11.04
C ASN A 94 21.06 15.10 9.78
N LYS A 95 20.88 14.37 8.65
CA LYS A 95 21.56 14.71 7.38
C LYS A 95 20.98 15.94 6.70
N LEU A 96 19.68 16.18 6.89
CA LEU A 96 18.95 17.28 6.26
C LEU A 96 18.76 18.48 7.19
N ASP A 97 19.08 18.34 8.47
CA ASP A 97 18.78 19.31 9.53
C ASP A 97 17.30 19.76 9.49
N LYS A 98 16.38 18.76 9.33
CA LYS A 98 14.96 19.02 9.16
C LYS A 98 14.12 17.89 9.75
N LYS A 99 13.01 18.27 10.41
CA LYS A 99 12.02 17.28 10.88
C LYS A 99 11.31 16.61 9.73
N ILE A 100 11.11 15.29 9.85
CA ILE A 100 10.52 14.43 8.83
C ILE A 100 9.31 13.71 9.41
N SER A 101 8.20 13.72 8.67
CA SER A 101 7.11 12.76 8.84
C SER A 101 7.42 11.51 8.02
N MET A 102 7.19 10.31 8.56
CA MET A 102 7.50 9.08 7.83
C MET A 102 6.44 8.02 8.10
N GLU A 103 5.97 7.39 7.00
CA GLU A 103 4.97 6.32 7.03
C GLU A 103 5.27 5.24 6.00
N ASN A 104 4.56 4.09 6.13
CA ASN A 104 4.67 3.01 5.16
C ASN A 104 3.90 3.32 3.86
N ASP A 105 4.14 2.50 2.84
CA ASP A 105 3.56 2.63 1.51
C ASP A 105 2.02 2.52 1.50
N ALA A 106 1.43 1.60 2.25
CA ALA A 106 -0.01 1.42 2.31
C ALA A 106 -0.72 2.61 3.00
N ASN A 107 -0.14 3.15 4.06
CA ASN A 107 -0.64 4.35 4.73
C ASN A 107 -0.53 5.59 3.83
N CYS A 108 0.61 5.77 3.16
CA CYS A 108 0.79 6.86 2.20
C CYS A 108 -0.19 6.73 1.02
N PHE A 109 -0.40 5.52 0.48
CA PHE A 109 -1.39 5.27 -0.56
C PHE A 109 -2.80 5.68 -0.11
N ALA A 110 -3.25 5.18 1.04
CA ALA A 110 -4.58 5.49 1.57
C ALA A 110 -4.77 6.99 1.79
N LEU A 111 -3.77 7.67 2.37
CA LEU A 111 -3.79 9.11 2.60
C LEU A 111 -3.86 9.91 1.29
N ALA A 112 -3.08 9.50 0.28
CA ALA A 112 -3.09 10.14 -1.03
C ALA A 112 -4.46 10.04 -1.70
N GLU A 113 -5.02 8.84 -1.76
CA GLU A 113 -6.32 8.62 -2.42
C GLU A 113 -7.48 9.28 -1.66
N ALA A 114 -7.40 9.40 -0.35
CA ALA A 114 -8.37 10.10 0.47
C ALA A 114 -8.25 11.64 0.37
N THR A 115 -7.07 12.19 0.02
CA THR A 115 -6.84 13.64 0.02
C THR A 115 -6.82 14.25 -1.38
N LEU A 116 -6.29 13.55 -2.38
CA LEU A 116 -6.08 14.05 -3.76
C LEU A 116 -6.63 13.11 -4.82
N GLY A 117 -7.00 11.88 -4.43
CA GLY A 117 -7.36 10.81 -5.34
C GLY A 117 -8.87 10.65 -5.56
N ILE A 118 -9.29 9.38 -5.70
CA ILE A 118 -10.67 9.00 -6.01
C ILE A 118 -11.60 9.14 -4.79
N ALA A 119 -11.04 9.08 -3.58
CA ALA A 119 -11.82 9.07 -2.34
C ALA A 119 -11.84 10.43 -1.60
N VAL A 120 -11.65 11.53 -2.33
CA VAL A 120 -11.58 12.88 -1.75
C VAL A 120 -12.89 13.34 -1.09
N ASP A 121 -14.03 12.78 -1.48
CA ASP A 121 -15.35 13.14 -0.95
C ASP A 121 -15.82 12.27 0.22
N PHE A 122 -15.00 11.30 0.66
CA PHE A 122 -15.32 10.37 1.73
C PHE A 122 -14.55 10.69 3.01
N ASP A 123 -15.18 10.50 4.17
CA ASP A 123 -14.58 10.79 5.48
C ASP A 123 -13.78 9.61 6.03
N LEU A 124 -14.32 8.38 5.98
CA LEU A 124 -13.65 7.17 6.41
C LEU A 124 -13.26 6.31 5.20
N VAL A 125 -11.99 6.31 4.88
CA VAL A 125 -11.44 5.59 3.72
C VAL A 125 -10.54 4.45 4.18
N PHE A 126 -10.78 3.24 3.65
CA PHE A 126 -9.87 2.12 3.77
C PHE A 126 -9.10 1.94 2.45
N GLY A 127 -7.83 2.32 2.44
CA GLY A 127 -6.94 2.09 1.29
C GLY A 127 -6.35 0.68 1.35
N VAL A 128 -6.35 -0.02 0.22
CA VAL A 128 -5.88 -1.40 0.07
C VAL A 128 -4.82 -1.45 -1.02
N ILE A 129 -3.66 -1.99 -0.71
CA ILE A 129 -2.64 -2.32 -1.71
C ILE A 129 -2.64 -3.83 -1.94
N LEU A 130 -2.85 -4.25 -3.19
CA LEU A 130 -2.79 -5.63 -3.66
C LEU A 130 -1.67 -5.76 -4.71
N GLY A 131 -0.59 -6.43 -4.33
CA GLY A 131 0.60 -6.59 -5.17
C GLY A 131 1.40 -7.83 -4.78
N THR A 132 2.71 -7.68 -4.59
CA THR A 132 3.57 -8.75 -4.05
C THR A 132 3.14 -9.15 -2.63
N GLY A 133 2.62 -8.19 -1.85
CA GLY A 133 1.97 -8.39 -0.57
C GLY A 133 0.56 -7.80 -0.56
N VAL A 134 -0.05 -7.80 0.63
CA VAL A 134 -1.36 -7.20 0.92
C VAL A 134 -1.22 -6.24 2.08
N GLY A 135 -1.36 -4.95 1.80
CA GLY A 135 -1.32 -3.88 2.78
C GLY A 135 -2.63 -3.11 2.87
N GLY A 136 -2.75 -2.28 3.90
CA GLY A 136 -3.87 -1.35 4.02
C GLY A 136 -3.55 -0.16 4.91
N GLY A 137 -4.36 0.88 4.77
CA GLY A 137 -4.29 2.09 5.58
C GLY A 137 -5.67 2.65 5.86
N ILE A 138 -5.84 3.23 7.03
CA ILE A 138 -7.10 3.83 7.48
C ILE A 138 -6.95 5.35 7.52
N VAL A 139 -7.85 6.05 6.84
CA VAL A 139 -7.90 7.52 6.84
C VAL A 139 -9.26 7.98 7.35
N ILE A 140 -9.27 8.86 8.34
CA ILE A 140 -10.48 9.43 8.94
C ILE A 140 -10.38 10.94 8.84
N ASN A 141 -11.36 11.59 8.18
CA ASN A 141 -11.38 13.05 7.99
C ASN A 141 -10.05 13.58 7.42
N LYS A 142 -9.55 12.94 6.36
CA LYS A 142 -8.28 13.26 5.68
C LYS A 142 -7.03 13.12 6.55
N LYS A 143 -7.11 12.42 7.67
CA LYS A 143 -5.99 12.16 8.55
C LYS A 143 -5.76 10.66 8.67
N LEU A 144 -4.51 10.26 8.55
CA LEU A 144 -4.12 8.87 8.76
C LEU A 144 -4.43 8.44 10.20
N TYR A 145 -5.00 7.26 10.35
CA TYR A 145 -5.19 6.58 11.63
C TYR A 145 -4.18 5.44 11.79
N PRO A 146 -3.02 5.69 12.40
CA PRO A 146 -1.97 4.68 12.51
C PRO A 146 -2.25 3.64 13.59
N GLY A 147 -3.26 3.87 14.44
CA GLY A 147 -3.54 3.03 15.60
C GLY A 147 -2.56 3.23 16.76
N ARG A 148 -2.79 2.49 17.85
CA ARG A 148 -2.01 2.63 19.09
C ARG A 148 -0.52 2.27 18.90
N THR A 149 -0.24 1.26 18.09
CA THR A 149 1.10 0.69 17.92
C THR A 149 1.59 0.72 16.46
N ASN A 150 0.99 1.58 15.63
CA ASN A 150 1.25 1.71 14.18
C ASN A 150 1.01 0.39 13.41
N ILE A 151 -0.10 -0.28 13.70
CA ILE A 151 -0.52 -1.51 13.00
C ILE A 151 -1.97 -1.44 12.50
N ALA A 152 -2.63 -0.27 12.60
CA ALA A 152 -3.94 -0.11 12.00
C ALA A 152 -3.82 -0.27 10.46
N GLY A 153 -4.71 -1.06 9.89
CA GLY A 153 -4.63 -1.37 8.46
C GLY A 153 -3.79 -2.60 8.09
N GLU A 154 -3.14 -3.29 9.02
CA GLU A 154 -2.38 -4.54 8.78
C GLU A 154 -3.31 -5.74 8.53
N TRP A 155 -4.36 -5.54 7.73
CA TRP A 155 -5.42 -6.51 7.46
C TRP A 155 -4.93 -7.74 6.67
N GLY A 156 -3.89 -7.58 5.87
CA GLY A 156 -3.27 -8.68 5.13
C GLY A 156 -2.76 -9.81 6.06
N HIS A 157 -2.55 -9.50 7.33
CA HIS A 157 -2.06 -10.44 8.34
C HIS A 157 -3.11 -10.86 9.38
N HIS A 158 -4.40 -10.52 9.21
CA HIS A 158 -5.43 -11.20 9.99
C HIS A 158 -5.69 -12.61 9.43
N THR A 159 -6.18 -13.50 10.28
CA THR A 159 -6.41 -14.89 9.90
C THR A 159 -7.71 -15.01 9.11
N LEU A 160 -7.60 -15.38 7.83
CA LEU A 160 -8.74 -15.71 6.98
C LEU A 160 -9.14 -17.19 7.14
N HIS A 161 -8.13 -18.10 7.18
CA HIS A 161 -8.34 -19.53 7.34
C HIS A 161 -7.51 -20.10 8.48
N ARG A 162 -8.15 -20.55 9.56
CA ARG A 162 -7.48 -20.93 10.81
C ARG A 162 -6.31 -21.92 10.66
N ASN A 163 -6.40 -22.90 9.78
CA ASN A 163 -5.38 -23.91 9.55
C ASN A 163 -4.82 -23.83 8.11
N GLY A 164 -4.73 -22.60 7.60
CA GLY A 164 -4.37 -22.35 6.22
C GLY A 164 -2.87 -22.26 5.96
N ASN A 165 -2.51 -21.55 4.88
CA ASN A 165 -1.13 -21.41 4.42
C ASN A 165 -0.25 -20.71 5.47
N LEU A 166 1.01 -21.15 5.58
CA LEU A 166 2.01 -20.49 6.42
C LEU A 166 2.33 -19.10 5.85
N CYS A 167 2.31 -18.09 6.70
CA CYS A 167 2.70 -16.73 6.36
C CYS A 167 4.11 -16.43 6.87
N TYR A 168 4.85 -15.57 6.16
CA TYR A 168 6.19 -15.13 6.59
C TYR A 168 6.17 -14.40 7.96
N CYS A 169 5.02 -13.87 8.37
CA CYS A 169 4.85 -13.24 9.69
C CYS A 169 4.84 -14.27 10.85
N GLY A 170 4.96 -15.57 10.56
CA GLY A 170 4.98 -16.67 11.54
C GLY A 170 3.60 -17.23 11.90
N LYS A 171 2.50 -16.62 11.41
CA LYS A 171 1.13 -17.11 11.57
C LYS A 171 0.71 -17.99 10.39
N THR A 172 -0.41 -18.70 10.53
CA THR A 172 -1.06 -19.44 9.45
C THR A 172 -2.36 -18.78 9.03
N GLY A 173 -2.70 -18.89 7.74
CA GLY A 173 -3.99 -18.48 7.19
C GLY A 173 -4.21 -17.00 7.03
N CYS A 174 -3.14 -16.18 6.98
CA CYS A 174 -3.24 -14.76 6.72
C CYS A 174 -3.84 -14.47 5.35
N VAL A 175 -4.66 -13.41 5.22
CA VAL A 175 -5.28 -12.95 3.96
C VAL A 175 -4.27 -12.88 2.82
N GLU A 176 -3.10 -12.33 3.07
CA GLU A 176 -2.03 -12.18 2.07
C GLU A 176 -1.66 -13.50 1.39
N THR A 177 -1.70 -14.61 2.13
CA THR A 177 -1.33 -15.93 1.59
C THR A 177 -2.38 -16.52 0.62
N TYR A 178 -3.46 -15.78 0.35
CA TYR A 178 -4.54 -16.18 -0.56
C TYR A 178 -4.76 -15.19 -1.70
N ILE A 179 -4.58 -13.89 -1.48
CA ILE A 179 -4.95 -12.85 -2.45
C ILE A 179 -3.78 -11.97 -2.92
N SER A 180 -2.55 -12.20 -2.47
CA SER A 180 -1.38 -11.55 -3.08
C SER A 180 -1.03 -12.16 -4.43
N GLY A 181 -0.35 -11.42 -5.30
CA GLY A 181 0.08 -11.92 -6.62
C GLY A 181 0.79 -13.26 -6.55
N PRO A 182 1.87 -13.41 -5.75
CA PRO A 182 2.55 -14.68 -5.58
C PRO A 182 1.66 -15.81 -5.06
N SER A 183 0.69 -15.49 -4.20
CA SER A 183 -0.24 -16.49 -3.67
C SER A 183 -1.20 -17.00 -4.75
N LEU A 184 -1.65 -16.11 -5.62
CA LEU A 184 -2.51 -16.45 -6.78
C LEU A 184 -1.75 -17.29 -7.81
N GLU A 185 -0.49 -16.96 -8.10
CA GLU A 185 0.38 -17.76 -8.98
C GLU A 185 0.65 -19.15 -8.40
N ASN A 186 0.89 -19.24 -7.10
CA ASN A 186 1.07 -20.51 -6.40
C ASN A 186 -0.20 -21.37 -6.40
N ASN A 187 -1.38 -20.77 -6.21
CA ASN A 187 -2.66 -21.46 -6.31
C ASN A 187 -2.86 -22.02 -7.72
N TRP A 188 -2.61 -21.22 -8.77
CA TRP A 188 -2.65 -21.66 -10.14
C TRP A 188 -1.72 -22.84 -10.41
N THR A 189 -0.49 -22.77 -9.91
CA THR A 189 0.49 -23.85 -10.05
C THR A 189 0.01 -25.16 -9.39
N LYS A 190 -0.62 -25.04 -8.21
CA LYS A 190 -1.20 -26.21 -7.52
C LYS A 190 -2.36 -26.85 -8.31
N LEU A 191 -3.20 -26.03 -8.95
CA LEU A 191 -4.35 -26.50 -9.71
C LEU A 191 -3.97 -27.13 -11.06
N THR A 192 -3.01 -26.51 -11.75
CA THR A 192 -2.69 -26.87 -13.16
C THR A 192 -1.43 -27.72 -13.30
N GLY A 193 -0.55 -27.71 -12.32
CA GLY A 193 0.81 -28.26 -12.40
C GLY A 193 1.77 -27.39 -13.23
N LYS A 194 1.35 -26.18 -13.66
CA LYS A 194 2.15 -25.27 -14.50
C LYS A 194 2.39 -23.97 -13.76
N SER A 195 3.66 -23.54 -13.70
CA SER A 195 4.03 -22.21 -13.20
C SER A 195 3.78 -21.17 -14.29
N GLN A 196 2.97 -20.16 -13.98
CA GLN A 196 2.68 -19.00 -14.85
C GLN A 196 2.63 -17.75 -13.99
N HIS A 197 2.99 -16.61 -14.59
CA HIS A 197 2.84 -15.31 -13.95
C HIS A 197 1.40 -14.79 -14.06
N LEU A 198 0.99 -13.98 -13.09
CA LEU A 198 -0.38 -13.50 -13.00
C LEU A 198 -0.94 -12.88 -14.30
N PRO A 199 -0.19 -12.05 -15.07
CA PRO A 199 -0.69 -11.55 -16.36
C PRO A 199 -1.01 -12.66 -17.38
N GLU A 200 -0.24 -13.75 -17.38
CA GLU A 200 -0.48 -14.90 -18.25
C GLU A 200 -1.72 -15.68 -17.80
N ILE A 201 -1.86 -15.88 -16.48
CA ILE A 201 -3.03 -16.52 -15.87
C ILE A 201 -4.30 -15.75 -16.24
N LEU A 202 -4.29 -14.43 -16.12
CA LEU A 202 -5.45 -13.58 -16.41
C LEU A 202 -5.91 -13.64 -17.87
N THR A 203 -5.08 -14.09 -18.78
CA THR A 203 -5.41 -14.27 -20.22
C THR A 203 -5.74 -15.71 -20.59
N ASP A 204 -5.45 -16.70 -19.74
CA ASP A 204 -5.69 -18.15 -19.99
C ASP A 204 -7.12 -18.58 -19.62
N ILE A 205 -8.10 -17.79 -20.07
CA ILE A 205 -9.53 -17.92 -19.69
C ILE A 205 -10.18 -19.22 -20.18
N ASP A 206 -9.67 -19.83 -21.22
CA ASP A 206 -10.15 -21.12 -21.80
C ASP A 206 -9.61 -22.33 -21.03
N ASN A 207 -8.72 -22.11 -20.06
CA ASN A 207 -8.18 -23.18 -19.24
C ASN A 207 -9.27 -23.77 -18.34
N LYS A 208 -9.39 -25.10 -18.34
CA LYS A 208 -10.42 -25.81 -17.54
C LYS A 208 -10.40 -25.49 -16.05
N TYR A 209 -9.30 -24.96 -15.51
CA TYR A 209 -9.14 -24.58 -14.12
C TYR A 209 -9.42 -23.09 -13.85
N TRP A 210 -9.58 -22.27 -14.91
CA TRP A 210 -9.77 -20.82 -14.79
C TRP A 210 -10.94 -20.46 -13.87
N VAL A 211 -12.11 -21.04 -14.10
CA VAL A 211 -13.31 -20.75 -13.30
C VAL A 211 -13.06 -21.06 -11.83
N LYS A 212 -12.49 -22.23 -11.54
CA LYS A 212 -12.20 -22.63 -10.15
C LYS A 212 -11.22 -21.68 -9.49
N TRP A 213 -10.11 -21.35 -10.16
CA TRP A 213 -9.10 -20.42 -9.64
C TRP A 213 -9.67 -19.04 -9.35
N LYS A 214 -10.45 -18.49 -10.30
CA LYS A 214 -11.11 -17.19 -10.16
C LYS A 214 -12.10 -17.19 -8.99
N THR A 215 -12.93 -18.24 -8.89
CA THR A 215 -13.88 -18.38 -7.78
C THR A 215 -13.19 -18.39 -6.42
N GLU A 216 -12.15 -19.22 -6.25
CA GLU A 216 -11.37 -19.26 -5.00
C GLU A 216 -10.71 -17.91 -4.68
N PHE A 217 -10.20 -17.19 -5.69
CA PHE A 217 -9.66 -15.85 -5.51
C PHE A 217 -10.73 -14.88 -5.02
N LEU A 218 -11.89 -14.82 -5.70
CA LEU A 218 -12.97 -13.91 -5.38
C LEU A 218 -13.61 -14.20 -4.01
N GLU A 219 -13.74 -15.47 -3.63
CA GLU A 219 -14.23 -15.87 -2.31
C GLU A 219 -13.28 -15.36 -1.22
N ASN A 220 -11.97 -15.59 -1.34
CA ASN A 220 -10.98 -15.13 -0.36
C ASN A 220 -10.90 -13.59 -0.29
N PHE A 221 -11.03 -12.91 -1.42
CA PHE A 221 -11.10 -11.46 -1.51
C PHE A 221 -12.36 -10.93 -0.82
N GLY A 222 -13.50 -11.58 -1.09
CA GLY A 222 -14.79 -11.27 -0.49
C GLY A 222 -14.75 -11.41 1.03
N TYR A 223 -14.36 -12.56 1.56
CA TYR A 223 -14.22 -12.78 3.01
C TYR A 223 -13.28 -11.77 3.67
N GLY A 224 -12.13 -11.50 3.04
CA GLY A 224 -11.13 -10.59 3.60
C GLY A 224 -11.67 -9.18 3.76
N LEU A 225 -12.34 -8.63 2.74
CA LEU A 225 -12.86 -7.26 2.77
C LEU A 225 -14.21 -7.14 3.47
N ALA A 226 -15.04 -8.16 3.46
CA ALA A 226 -16.26 -8.19 4.29
C ALA A 226 -15.92 -8.04 5.78
N ASN A 227 -14.89 -8.75 6.27
CA ASN A 227 -14.43 -8.58 7.64
C ASN A 227 -13.99 -7.14 7.95
N VAL A 228 -13.42 -6.43 6.96
CA VAL A 228 -13.05 -5.01 7.12
C VAL A 228 -14.31 -4.15 7.21
N ILE A 229 -15.30 -4.39 6.36
CA ILE A 229 -16.58 -3.66 6.38
C ILE A 229 -17.30 -3.91 7.70
N ASP A 230 -17.43 -5.16 8.14
CA ASP A 230 -18.10 -5.51 9.40
C ASP A 230 -17.47 -4.90 10.66
N ILE A 231 -16.18 -4.55 10.61
CA ILE A 231 -15.46 -3.98 11.76
C ILE A 231 -15.34 -2.47 11.68
N LEU A 232 -15.11 -1.92 10.48
CA LEU A 232 -14.73 -0.52 10.27
C LEU A 232 -15.88 0.30 9.67
N ASP A 233 -16.78 -0.32 8.90
CA ASP A 233 -17.86 0.30 8.15
C ASP A 233 -17.40 1.57 7.38
N PRO A 234 -16.43 1.43 6.46
CA PRO A 234 -15.84 2.59 5.79
C PRO A 234 -16.77 3.16 4.72
N ASP A 235 -16.71 4.49 4.52
CA ASP A 235 -17.45 5.17 3.45
C ASP A 235 -16.97 4.74 2.05
N ALA A 236 -15.71 4.33 1.93
CA ALA A 236 -15.15 3.80 0.68
C ALA A 236 -13.95 2.89 0.93
N ILE A 237 -13.78 1.88 0.06
CA ILE A 237 -12.56 1.08 -0.06
C ILE A 237 -11.89 1.42 -1.39
N VAL A 238 -10.60 1.79 -1.36
CA VAL A 238 -9.82 2.09 -2.57
C VAL A 238 -8.79 1.01 -2.81
N LEU A 239 -8.82 0.38 -3.98
CA LEU A 239 -7.85 -0.64 -4.37
C LEU A 239 -6.69 -0.01 -5.13
N GLY A 240 -5.47 -0.33 -4.72
CA GLY A 240 -4.21 0.01 -5.36
C GLY A 240 -3.30 -1.21 -5.52
N GLY A 241 -2.10 -0.97 -6.05
CA GLY A 241 -1.16 -2.03 -6.42
C GLY A 241 -1.50 -2.70 -7.74
N GLY A 242 -0.65 -3.61 -8.20
CA GLY A 242 -0.76 -4.22 -9.53
C GLY A 242 -2.07 -4.97 -9.79
N LEU A 243 -2.62 -5.62 -8.75
CA LEU A 243 -3.88 -6.37 -8.87
C LEU A 243 -5.11 -5.46 -8.96
N SER A 244 -5.02 -4.19 -8.59
CA SER A 244 -6.12 -3.23 -8.76
C SER A 244 -6.51 -2.99 -10.23
N ASN A 245 -5.71 -3.47 -11.18
CA ASN A 245 -6.03 -3.42 -12.61
C ASN A 245 -6.89 -4.59 -13.09
N ILE A 246 -7.26 -5.51 -12.22
CA ILE A 246 -8.13 -6.65 -12.54
C ILE A 246 -9.59 -6.20 -12.47
N ASP A 247 -10.24 -6.07 -13.63
CA ASP A 247 -11.56 -5.45 -13.74
C ASP A 247 -12.67 -6.22 -13.00
N PHE A 248 -12.61 -7.54 -12.94
CA PHE A 248 -13.61 -8.33 -12.24
C PHE A 248 -13.62 -8.14 -10.71
N LEU A 249 -12.60 -7.48 -10.12
CA LEU A 249 -12.62 -7.10 -8.69
C LEU A 249 -13.69 -6.05 -8.39
N TYR A 250 -14.02 -5.20 -9.37
CA TYR A 250 -15.02 -4.12 -9.23
C TYR A 250 -16.46 -4.56 -9.59
N THR A 251 -16.62 -5.76 -10.11
CA THR A 251 -17.90 -6.38 -10.44
C THR A 251 -18.15 -7.60 -9.57
N GLU A 252 -17.73 -8.77 -10.01
CA GLU A 252 -17.90 -10.04 -9.29
C GLU A 252 -17.19 -10.03 -7.90
N GLY A 253 -16.03 -9.35 -7.80
CA GLY A 253 -15.32 -9.16 -6.53
C GLY A 253 -16.14 -8.34 -5.53
N LYS A 254 -16.75 -7.25 -6.01
CA LYS A 254 -17.67 -6.44 -5.21
C LYS A 254 -18.88 -7.25 -4.76
N GLU A 255 -19.48 -8.04 -5.63
CA GLU A 255 -20.59 -8.94 -5.29
C GLU A 255 -20.16 -9.97 -4.24
N SER A 256 -18.97 -10.55 -4.39
CA SER A 256 -18.42 -11.50 -3.41
C SER A 256 -18.25 -10.88 -2.03
N ILE A 257 -17.80 -9.62 -1.94
CA ILE A 257 -17.72 -8.87 -0.68
C ILE A 257 -19.10 -8.70 -0.08
N TYR A 258 -20.05 -8.17 -0.84
CA TYR A 258 -21.38 -7.81 -0.36
C TYR A 258 -22.17 -9.02 0.16
N ASN A 259 -21.99 -10.19 -0.47
CA ASN A 259 -22.61 -11.44 -0.04
C ASN A 259 -22.10 -11.96 1.31
N GLN A 260 -20.99 -11.43 1.84
CA GLN A 260 -20.39 -11.88 3.11
C GLN A 260 -20.55 -10.86 4.25
N VAL A 261 -20.96 -9.63 3.97
CA VAL A 261 -21.16 -8.59 5.00
C VAL A 261 -22.42 -8.84 5.79
N PHE A 262 -22.32 -8.69 7.11
CA PHE A 262 -23.46 -8.81 8.03
C PHE A 262 -24.29 -7.52 8.05
N SER A 263 -25.03 -7.26 6.97
CA SER A 263 -25.94 -6.11 6.86
C SER A 263 -27.09 -6.40 5.89
N ASP A 264 -28.24 -5.76 6.09
CA ASP A 264 -29.38 -5.75 5.16
C ASP A 264 -29.19 -4.72 4.02
N LEU A 265 -28.24 -3.80 4.17
CA LEU A 265 -27.81 -2.84 3.15
C LEU A 265 -26.29 -2.79 3.11
N VAL A 266 -25.71 -3.04 1.96
CA VAL A 266 -24.27 -2.90 1.73
C VAL A 266 -24.07 -2.06 0.48
N ASP A 267 -23.57 -0.83 0.64
CA ASP A 267 -23.35 0.10 -0.46
C ASP A 267 -21.95 0.72 -0.48
N THR A 268 -21.05 0.30 0.43
CA THR A 268 -19.64 0.74 0.47
C THR A 268 -18.98 0.57 -0.89
N PRO A 269 -18.62 1.66 -1.60
CA PRO A 269 -18.04 1.58 -2.93
C PRO A 269 -16.63 0.98 -2.88
N ILE A 270 -16.37 0.08 -3.82
CA ILE A 270 -15.04 -0.48 -4.09
C ILE A 270 -14.46 0.28 -5.29
N LEU A 271 -13.50 1.15 -5.04
CA LEU A 271 -12.99 2.12 -6.01
C LEU A 271 -11.61 1.74 -6.53
N LYS A 272 -11.38 1.96 -7.84
CA LYS A 272 -10.04 1.88 -8.44
C LYS A 272 -9.28 3.16 -8.12
N ASN A 273 -8.02 3.03 -7.72
CA ASN A 273 -7.16 4.19 -7.45
C ASN A 273 -7.04 5.14 -8.65
N LYS A 274 -6.85 6.43 -8.35
CA LYS A 274 -6.70 7.50 -9.34
C LYS A 274 -5.25 7.92 -9.55
N LEU A 275 -4.44 7.89 -8.49
CA LEU A 275 -3.07 8.45 -8.50
C LEU A 275 -2.01 7.45 -8.99
N GLY A 276 -2.39 6.18 -9.16
CA GLY A 276 -1.52 5.15 -9.73
C GLY A 276 -0.22 4.96 -8.95
N ASP A 277 0.87 4.73 -9.68
CA ASP A 277 2.22 4.46 -9.14
C ASP A 277 2.82 5.59 -8.28
N SER A 278 2.21 6.77 -8.29
CA SER A 278 2.70 7.95 -7.56
C SER A 278 1.91 8.24 -6.30
N ALA A 279 0.95 7.39 -5.92
CA ALA A 279 0.17 7.58 -4.71
C ALA A 279 1.07 7.66 -3.47
N GLY A 280 2.14 6.85 -3.39
CA GLY A 280 3.10 6.87 -2.27
C GLY A 280 3.74 8.25 -2.06
N VAL A 281 4.25 8.87 -3.14
CA VAL A 281 4.92 10.17 -3.02
C VAL A 281 3.93 11.31 -2.71
N PHE A 282 2.71 11.26 -3.26
CA PHE A 282 1.67 12.23 -2.90
C PHE A 282 1.21 12.07 -1.45
N GLY A 283 1.04 10.82 -0.98
CA GLY A 283 0.74 10.54 0.42
C GLY A 283 1.83 11.04 1.37
N ALA A 284 3.10 10.88 1.00
CA ALA A 284 4.21 11.46 1.75
C ALA A 284 4.10 12.98 1.88
N CYS A 285 3.67 13.70 0.82
CA CYS A 285 3.42 15.14 0.91
C CYS A 285 2.31 15.51 1.92
N MET A 286 1.39 14.60 2.22
CA MET A 286 0.23 14.84 3.10
C MET A 286 0.50 14.49 4.57
N LEU A 287 1.65 13.89 4.89
CA LEU A 287 2.08 13.63 6.27
C LEU A 287 2.44 14.97 6.98
#